data_9ddc06f8ed5a8e94108a5ac5dbb86dfe
#
_entry.id   9ddc06f8ed5a8e94108a5ac5dbb86dfe
#
_cell.length_a   1.000
_cell.length_b   1.000
_cell.length_c   1.000
_cell.angle_alpha   90.00
_cell.angle_beta   90.00
_cell.angle_gamma   90.00
#
_symmetry.space_group_name_H-M   'P 1'
#
loop_
_entity.id
_entity.type
_entity.pdbx_description
1 polymer ?
#
loop_
_entity_poly.entity_id
_entity_poly.type
_entity_poly.pdbx_seq_one_letter_code
_entity_poly.pdbx_strand_id
1 'polypeptide(L)'
;NMDLIYSYVYEINGKYYVEYNNYEYDDRDQISVKKRYQAEKNDLILAKDVEFVFELSDNKELYLQNVIECEKYKKIGIVINIDDDITKEMFTGIVGYFQSNGIEVFKFENGEKRRIREKEYIDIARNEIGIPNFEKFKPIKIYKSPNENNETIEITQKEIIDAIVEQIEISKDNNDGKNSVYRDIFVTAPTGAGKSVMFQIPAVYAANKFGSLTIVISPLVELMNDQVENLEERGYHKAARINSDINPFDKQEILKKIDVGEIDILYLSPEALLSYSIENIIGTRDISAIIIDEAHIVTTWGQGFRPDYWYLGTYIERLRRARYKGGRLDLTSRKYKFPVCTFTATAVMGGKDDGVLEISQSLFLRNPITYIGEIKRDDIDFDIKI
;
A
#
# COMPACT_ATOMS: atom_id res chain seq x y z
N ASN A 1 -40.27 7.56 -5.40
CA ASN A 1 -39.61 6.28 -5.61
C ASN A 1 -38.14 6.49 -5.25
N MET A 2 -37.77 6.10 -4.04
CA MET A 2 -36.36 6.00 -3.69
C MET A 2 -35.90 4.61 -4.12
N ASP A 3 -35.18 4.53 -5.21
CA ASP A 3 -34.44 3.34 -5.55
C ASP A 3 -33.11 3.39 -4.80
N LEU A 4 -33.16 2.95 -3.54
CA LEU A 4 -31.95 2.71 -2.75
C LEU A 4 -31.31 1.44 -3.29
N ILE A 5 -30.24 1.59 -4.06
CA ILE A 5 -29.42 0.45 -4.51
C ILE A 5 -28.42 0.15 -3.40
N TYR A 6 -28.73 -0.88 -2.60
CA TYR A 6 -27.81 -1.42 -1.61
C TYR A 6 -26.82 -2.34 -2.31
N SER A 7 -25.51 -2.12 -2.13
CA SER A 7 -24.52 -3.07 -2.64
C SER A 7 -24.22 -4.18 -1.64
N TYR A 8 -24.14 -3.86 -0.35
CA TYR A 8 -23.88 -4.83 0.71
C TYR A 8 -24.59 -4.47 2.01
N VAL A 9 -25.04 -5.50 2.74
CA VAL A 9 -25.62 -5.40 4.08
C VAL A 9 -24.77 -6.24 5.03
N TYR A 10 -24.29 -5.63 6.09
CA TYR A 10 -23.47 -6.29 7.10
C TYR A 10 -24.24 -6.41 8.41
N GLU A 11 -24.21 -7.58 9.03
CA GLU A 11 -24.72 -7.78 10.39
C GLU A 11 -23.58 -7.84 11.39
N ILE A 12 -23.55 -6.89 12.32
CA ILE A 12 -22.52 -6.78 13.35
C ILE A 12 -23.22 -6.56 14.70
N ASN A 13 -23.04 -7.49 15.63
CA ASN A 13 -23.65 -7.44 16.96
C ASN A 13 -25.19 -7.26 16.97
N GLY A 14 -25.89 -7.87 16.00
CA GLY A 14 -27.33 -7.79 15.87
C GLY A 14 -27.86 -6.48 15.27
N LYS A 15 -26.99 -5.64 14.73
CA LYS A 15 -27.33 -4.45 13.95
C LYS A 15 -26.92 -4.63 12.49
N TYR A 16 -27.73 -4.07 11.59
CA TYR A 16 -27.49 -4.11 10.16
C TYR A 16 -26.90 -2.78 9.69
N TYR A 17 -25.75 -2.87 9.04
CA TYR A 17 -25.05 -1.74 8.39
C TYR A 17 -25.14 -1.91 6.89
N VAL A 18 -25.48 -0.82 6.20
CA VAL A 18 -25.72 -0.83 4.76
C VAL A 18 -24.69 0.06 4.08
N GLU A 19 -23.99 -0.50 3.10
CA GLU A 19 -23.12 0.27 2.21
C GLU A 19 -24.00 0.91 1.10
N TYR A 20 -23.93 2.21 0.96
CA TYR A 20 -24.64 2.95 -0.07
C TYR A 20 -23.70 3.24 -1.24
N ASN A 21 -23.99 2.67 -2.40
CA ASN A 21 -23.36 3.05 -3.65
C ASN A 21 -24.30 3.97 -4.41
N ASN A 22 -23.81 5.12 -4.88
CA ASN A 22 -24.53 6.08 -5.73
C ASN A 22 -25.85 6.63 -5.13
N TYR A 23 -25.73 7.40 -4.08
CA TYR A 23 -26.85 8.21 -3.62
C TYR A 23 -26.88 9.52 -4.43
N GLU A 24 -27.79 9.65 -5.40
CA GLU A 24 -28.12 10.94 -6.01
C GLU A 24 -28.95 11.75 -5.03
N TYR A 25 -28.38 12.80 -4.49
CA TYR A 25 -29.08 13.76 -3.65
C TYR A 25 -30.07 14.57 -4.45
N ASP A 26 -31.34 14.58 -4.02
CA ASP A 26 -32.28 15.62 -4.42
C ASP A 26 -31.87 16.93 -3.69
N ASP A 27 -31.70 18.02 -4.45
CA ASP A 27 -31.30 19.36 -3.98
C ASP A 27 -32.17 19.94 -2.81
N ARG A 28 -33.21 19.22 -2.41
CA ARG A 28 -34.12 19.59 -1.35
C ARG A 28 -33.63 19.22 0.06
N ASP A 29 -32.70 18.30 0.17
CA ASP A 29 -32.14 17.89 1.46
C ASP A 29 -30.80 18.58 1.70
N GLN A 30 -30.83 19.84 2.16
CA GLN A 30 -29.62 20.55 2.56
C GLN A 30 -28.97 19.85 3.75
N ILE A 31 -27.95 19.03 3.45
CA ILE A 31 -27.07 18.48 4.48
C ILE A 31 -26.27 19.62 5.09
N SER A 32 -26.58 19.94 6.33
CA SER A 32 -25.87 20.96 7.08
C SER A 32 -24.54 20.41 7.59
N VAL A 33 -23.50 20.44 6.77
CA VAL A 33 -22.15 20.07 7.18
C VAL A 33 -21.39 21.32 7.59
N LYS A 34 -20.94 21.36 8.83
CA LYS A 34 -20.06 22.45 9.30
C LYS A 34 -18.66 22.22 8.70
N LYS A 35 -18.30 23.07 7.74
CA LYS A 35 -16.97 23.07 7.14
C LYS A 35 -15.96 23.67 8.11
N ARG A 36 -15.00 22.87 8.60
CA ARG A 36 -13.82 23.36 9.30
C ARG A 36 -12.60 23.19 8.42
N TYR A 37 -11.66 24.12 8.54
CA TYR A 37 -10.50 24.39 7.70
C TYR A 37 -9.62 23.19 7.36
N GLN A 38 -8.76 23.37 6.36
CA GLN A 38 -7.63 22.49 6.06
C GLN A 38 -6.92 22.12 7.36
N ALA A 39 -7.02 20.85 7.74
CA ALA A 39 -6.49 20.41 9.01
C ALA A 39 -5.02 20.00 8.83
N GLU A 40 -4.12 20.81 9.30
CA GLU A 40 -2.83 20.29 9.74
C GLU A 40 -3.06 19.33 10.92
N LYS A 41 -2.19 18.33 11.08
CA LYS A 41 -2.29 17.33 12.16
C LYS A 41 -2.46 17.96 13.55
N ASN A 42 -1.98 19.19 13.73
CA ASN A 42 -2.09 19.98 14.97
C ASN A 42 -3.47 20.61 15.15
N ASP A 43 -4.20 20.91 14.06
CA ASP A 43 -5.53 21.54 14.14
C ASP A 43 -6.61 20.51 14.53
N LEU A 44 -6.40 19.22 14.22
CA LEU A 44 -7.26 18.13 14.68
C LEU A 44 -7.26 17.97 16.20
N ILE A 45 -6.14 18.29 16.87
CA ILE A 45 -5.99 18.28 18.32
C ILE A 45 -6.65 19.51 18.96
N LEU A 46 -6.74 20.62 18.22
CA LEU A 46 -7.31 21.89 18.67
C LEU A 46 -8.83 22.01 18.46
N ALA A 47 -9.45 21.06 17.74
CA ALA A 47 -10.90 21.02 17.54
C ALA A 47 -11.59 20.52 18.84
N LYS A 48 -11.61 21.37 19.88
CA LYS A 48 -12.13 21.08 21.23
C LYS A 48 -13.57 20.55 21.28
N ASP A 49 -14.30 20.64 20.17
CA ASP A 49 -15.71 20.27 20.11
C ASP A 49 -15.96 18.94 19.41
N VAL A 50 -14.95 18.29 18.84
CA VAL A 50 -15.08 17.01 18.13
C VAL A 50 -14.58 15.89 19.02
N GLU A 51 -15.45 14.92 19.27
CA GLU A 51 -15.18 13.83 20.21
C GLU A 51 -14.39 12.69 19.56
N PHE A 52 -14.59 12.46 18.26
CA PHE A 52 -13.92 11.43 17.49
C PHE A 52 -13.64 11.92 16.05
N VAL A 53 -12.47 11.60 15.51
CA VAL A 53 -12.08 11.97 14.15
C VAL A 53 -11.49 10.76 13.44
N PHE A 54 -11.96 10.50 12.21
CA PHE A 54 -11.38 9.47 11.36
C PHE A 54 -11.18 9.95 9.93
N GLU A 55 -10.26 9.32 9.22
CA GLU A 55 -10.02 9.57 7.80
C GLU A 55 -10.86 8.60 6.97
N LEU A 56 -11.62 9.14 6.03
CA LEU A 56 -12.43 8.34 5.12
C LEU A 56 -11.52 7.64 4.11
N SER A 57 -11.68 6.33 4.01
CA SER A 57 -10.88 5.50 3.11
C SER A 57 -11.77 4.47 2.43
N ASP A 58 -11.33 3.96 1.27
CA ASP A 58 -11.99 2.89 0.52
C ASP A 58 -11.85 1.50 1.17
N ASN A 59 -11.12 1.39 2.28
CA ASN A 59 -10.99 0.16 3.04
C ASN A 59 -12.28 -0.14 3.79
N LYS A 60 -13.05 -1.13 3.30
CA LYS A 60 -14.35 -1.52 3.84
C LYS A 60 -14.35 -1.90 5.30
N GLU A 61 -13.34 -2.63 5.78
CA GLU A 61 -13.23 -3.03 7.19
C GLU A 61 -12.99 -1.82 8.09
N LEU A 62 -12.06 -0.95 7.69
CA LEU A 62 -11.75 0.27 8.43
C LEU A 62 -12.93 1.23 8.42
N TYR A 63 -13.61 1.36 7.28
CA TYR A 63 -14.82 2.15 7.13
C TYR A 63 -15.91 1.69 8.11
N LEU A 64 -16.22 0.39 8.13
CA LEU A 64 -17.25 -0.16 9.04
C LEU A 64 -16.87 -0.02 10.50
N GLN A 65 -15.60 -0.25 10.86
CA GLN A 65 -15.12 -0.05 12.24
C GLN A 65 -15.30 1.41 12.68
N ASN A 66 -14.97 2.37 11.80
CA ASN A 66 -15.13 3.78 12.09
C ASN A 66 -16.61 4.18 12.20
N VAL A 67 -17.49 3.63 11.33
CA VAL A 67 -18.94 3.87 11.43
C VAL A 67 -19.51 3.39 12.76
N ILE A 68 -19.14 2.18 13.18
CA ILE A 68 -19.58 1.61 14.46
C ILE A 68 -19.04 2.43 15.64
N GLU A 69 -17.79 2.85 15.58
CA GLU A 69 -17.18 3.68 16.63
C GLU A 69 -17.87 5.03 16.74
N CYS A 70 -18.22 5.66 15.61
CA CYS A 70 -18.91 6.95 15.56
C CYS A 70 -20.26 6.97 16.27
N GLU A 71 -20.97 5.84 16.33
CA GLU A 71 -22.26 5.74 17.02
C GLU A 71 -22.17 6.02 18.53
N LYS A 72 -20.97 5.99 19.10
CA LYS A 72 -20.74 6.28 20.54
C LYS A 72 -20.64 7.76 20.84
N TYR A 73 -20.54 8.62 19.83
CA TYR A 73 -20.26 10.04 19.95
C TYR A 73 -21.38 10.88 19.36
N LYS A 74 -21.50 12.12 19.84
CA LYS A 74 -22.47 13.10 19.34
C LYS A 74 -21.88 14.05 18.30
N LYS A 75 -20.56 14.20 18.29
CA LYS A 75 -19.83 15.11 17.41
C LYS A 75 -18.60 14.40 16.84
N ILE A 76 -18.63 14.16 15.54
CA ILE A 76 -17.57 13.46 14.85
C ILE A 76 -16.92 14.33 13.77
N GLY A 77 -15.64 14.09 13.52
CA GLY A 77 -14.90 14.66 12.40
C GLY A 77 -14.60 13.60 11.34
N ILE A 78 -14.87 13.94 10.10
CA ILE A 78 -14.52 13.09 8.94
C ILE A 78 -13.50 13.83 8.11
N VAL A 79 -12.31 13.24 7.97
CA VAL A 79 -11.25 13.76 7.11
C VAL A 79 -11.44 13.16 5.73
N ILE A 80 -11.58 14.00 4.72
CA ILE A 80 -11.63 13.59 3.32
C ILE A 80 -10.39 14.07 2.59
N ASN A 81 -10.01 13.31 1.57
CA ASN A 81 -9.00 13.74 0.65
C ASN A 81 -9.65 14.54 -0.48
N ILE A 82 -9.28 15.83 -0.59
CA ILE A 82 -9.85 16.71 -1.62
C ILE A 82 -9.48 16.32 -3.05
N ASP A 83 -8.43 15.52 -3.21
CA ASP A 83 -7.96 15.07 -4.51
C ASP A 83 -8.54 13.71 -4.92
N ASP A 84 -9.39 13.11 -4.05
CA ASP A 84 -9.98 11.79 -4.27
C ASP A 84 -11.51 11.89 -4.38
N ASP A 85 -12.02 11.64 -5.57
CA ASP A 85 -13.46 11.72 -5.83
C ASP A 85 -14.23 10.59 -5.14
N ILE A 86 -13.61 9.41 -4.94
CA ILE A 86 -14.25 8.29 -4.22
C ILE A 86 -14.54 8.67 -2.78
N THR A 87 -13.59 9.27 -2.08
CA THR A 87 -13.80 9.72 -0.69
C THR A 87 -14.83 10.84 -0.60
N LYS A 88 -14.95 11.69 -1.62
CA LYS A 88 -16.01 12.71 -1.68
C LYS A 88 -17.40 12.11 -1.81
N GLU A 89 -17.57 11.11 -2.69
CA GLU A 89 -18.84 10.40 -2.85
C GLU A 89 -19.22 9.64 -1.58
N MET A 90 -18.27 8.89 -1.00
CA MET A 90 -18.48 8.19 0.27
C MET A 90 -18.85 9.16 1.40
N PHE A 91 -18.22 10.33 1.47
CA PHE A 91 -18.52 11.35 2.46
C PHE A 91 -19.98 11.80 2.35
N THR A 92 -20.45 12.07 1.14
CA THR A 92 -21.83 12.50 0.90
C THR A 92 -22.83 11.45 1.38
N GLY A 93 -22.56 10.17 1.10
CA GLY A 93 -23.42 9.07 1.54
C GLY A 93 -23.47 8.91 3.07
N ILE A 94 -22.30 8.94 3.73
CA ILE A 94 -22.23 8.65 5.17
C ILE A 94 -22.72 9.80 6.06
N VAL A 95 -22.61 11.06 5.59
CA VAL A 95 -23.07 12.22 6.37
C VAL A 95 -24.56 12.14 6.65
N GLY A 96 -25.35 11.77 5.66
CA GLY A 96 -26.80 11.59 5.82
C GLY A 96 -27.14 10.54 6.88
N TYR A 97 -26.39 9.43 6.92
CA TYR A 97 -26.56 8.40 7.95
C TYR A 97 -26.27 8.94 9.36
N PHE A 98 -25.17 9.60 9.58
CA PHE A 98 -24.84 10.14 10.90
C PHE A 98 -25.81 11.23 11.36
N GLN A 99 -26.20 12.12 10.47
CA GLN A 99 -27.16 13.18 10.78
C GLN A 99 -28.55 12.64 11.13
N SER A 100 -29.01 11.59 10.44
CA SER A 100 -30.29 10.94 10.77
C SER A 100 -30.26 10.26 12.14
N ASN A 101 -29.08 9.90 12.65
CA ASN A 101 -28.87 9.36 13.98
C ASN A 101 -28.54 10.44 15.04
N GLY A 102 -28.70 11.73 14.70
CA GLY A 102 -28.47 12.84 15.62
C GLY A 102 -27.01 13.15 15.92
N ILE A 103 -26.09 12.68 15.06
CA ILE A 103 -24.65 12.90 15.19
C ILE A 103 -24.27 14.14 14.36
N GLU A 104 -23.63 15.11 14.99
CA GLU A 104 -23.10 16.30 14.31
C GLU A 104 -21.79 15.97 13.59
N VAL A 105 -21.73 16.24 12.28
CA VAL A 105 -20.59 15.90 11.45
C VAL A 105 -19.79 17.15 11.07
N PHE A 106 -18.47 17.11 11.27
CA PHE A 106 -17.52 18.12 10.84
C PHE A 106 -16.66 17.56 9.71
N LYS A 107 -16.60 18.30 8.61
CA LYS A 107 -15.76 17.97 7.46
C LYS A 107 -14.36 18.57 7.62
N PHE A 108 -13.33 17.75 7.51
CA PHE A 108 -11.94 18.16 7.41
C PHE A 108 -11.40 17.79 6.03
N GLU A 109 -10.65 18.68 5.42
CA GLU A 109 -10.05 18.47 4.10
C GLU A 109 -8.52 18.32 4.24
N ASN A 110 -7.97 17.20 3.77
CA ASN A 110 -6.54 16.89 3.88
C ASN A 110 -5.85 17.03 2.51
N GLY A 111 -5.52 18.26 2.11
CA GLY A 111 -4.76 18.54 0.88
C GLY A 111 -3.28 18.89 1.09
N GLU A 112 -2.90 19.34 2.29
CA GLU A 112 -1.51 19.78 2.54
C GLU A 112 -0.53 18.65 2.82
N LYS A 113 -0.95 17.55 3.44
CA LYS A 113 -0.08 16.40 3.68
C LYS A 113 0.54 15.86 2.39
N ARG A 114 -0.20 15.82 1.28
CA ARG A 114 0.29 15.34 -0.01
C ARG A 114 1.34 16.25 -0.61
N ARG A 115 1.23 17.58 -0.46
CA ARG A 115 2.22 18.53 -1.00
C ARG A 115 3.53 18.48 -0.21
N ILE A 116 3.45 18.34 1.10
CA ILE A 116 4.64 18.21 1.96
C ILE A 116 5.38 16.92 1.63
N ARG A 117 4.66 15.79 1.52
CA ARG A 117 5.23 14.49 1.15
C ARG A 117 5.85 14.51 -0.25
N GLU A 118 5.21 15.16 -1.22
CA GLU A 118 5.75 15.25 -2.57
C GLU A 118 7.12 15.91 -2.60
N LYS A 119 7.30 16.99 -1.86
CA LYS A 119 8.60 17.65 -1.72
C LYS A 119 9.62 16.73 -1.08
N GLU A 120 9.25 16.01 -0.02
CA GLU A 120 10.10 15.04 0.66
C GLU A 120 10.52 13.90 -0.28
N TYR A 121 9.60 13.37 -1.09
CA TYR A 121 9.91 12.33 -2.07
C TYR A 121 10.84 12.82 -3.17
N ILE A 122 10.66 14.06 -3.64
CA ILE A 122 11.56 14.68 -4.60
C ILE A 122 12.95 14.87 -3.98
N ASP A 123 13.01 15.31 -2.73
CA ASP A 123 14.28 15.47 -2.01
C ASP A 123 14.99 14.13 -1.81
N ILE A 124 14.28 13.06 -1.44
CA ILE A 124 14.81 11.71 -1.37
C ILE A 124 15.34 11.26 -2.74
N ALA A 125 14.54 11.43 -3.79
CA ALA A 125 14.92 11.00 -5.14
C ALA A 125 16.20 11.70 -5.63
N ARG A 126 16.33 13.02 -5.38
CA ARG A 126 17.46 13.83 -5.83
C ARG A 126 18.69 13.67 -4.95
N ASN A 127 18.51 13.88 -3.65
CA ASN A 127 19.62 14.11 -2.73
C ASN A 127 20.13 12.84 -2.08
N GLU A 128 19.27 11.81 -1.96
CA GLU A 128 19.66 10.56 -1.35
C GLU A 128 19.87 9.46 -2.42
N ILE A 129 18.86 9.17 -3.24
CA ILE A 129 18.96 8.17 -4.32
C ILE A 129 19.83 8.68 -5.48
N GLY A 130 19.99 10.00 -5.63
CA GLY A 130 20.85 10.61 -6.65
C GLY A 130 20.30 10.53 -8.07
N ILE A 131 18.96 10.55 -8.24
CA ILE A 131 18.38 10.56 -9.60
C ILE A 131 18.57 11.93 -10.22
N PRO A 132 19.35 12.06 -11.33
CA PRO A 132 19.65 13.36 -11.92
C PRO A 132 18.38 14.06 -12.41
N ASN A 133 18.27 15.36 -12.12
CA ASN A 133 17.18 16.21 -12.60
C ASN A 133 15.76 15.67 -12.33
N PHE A 134 15.58 14.97 -11.21
CA PHE A 134 14.25 14.50 -10.83
C PHE A 134 13.39 15.69 -10.40
N GLU A 135 12.49 16.12 -11.25
CA GLU A 135 11.63 17.28 -10.99
C GLU A 135 10.19 16.89 -10.73
N LYS A 136 9.73 15.84 -11.37
CA LYS A 136 8.34 15.36 -11.28
C LYS A 136 8.24 13.85 -11.47
N PHE A 137 7.16 13.31 -10.93
CA PHE A 137 6.80 11.90 -11.10
C PHE A 137 6.24 11.64 -12.50
N LYS A 138 6.59 10.49 -13.06
CA LYS A 138 6.08 10.09 -14.38
C LYS A 138 4.60 9.74 -14.31
N PRO A 139 3.81 10.09 -15.34
CA PRO A 139 2.44 9.64 -15.45
C PRO A 139 2.38 8.13 -15.77
N ILE A 140 1.31 7.49 -15.29
CA ILE A 140 1.00 6.08 -15.53
C ILE A 140 -0.49 5.99 -15.84
N LYS A 141 -0.84 5.35 -16.95
CA LYS A 141 -2.24 5.05 -17.26
C LYS A 141 -2.64 3.76 -16.56
N ILE A 142 -3.71 3.81 -15.80
CA ILE A 142 -4.29 2.66 -15.11
C ILE A 142 -5.77 2.53 -15.48
N TYR A 143 -6.30 1.33 -15.38
CA TYR A 143 -7.73 1.09 -15.52
C TYR A 143 -8.47 1.61 -14.29
N LYS A 144 -9.55 2.37 -14.49
CA LYS A 144 -10.39 2.92 -13.42
C LYS A 144 -11.17 1.81 -12.71
N SER A 145 -11.77 0.93 -13.48
CA SER A 145 -12.53 -0.24 -13.02
C SER A 145 -12.16 -1.44 -13.89
N PRO A 146 -11.04 -2.13 -13.61
CA PRO A 146 -10.52 -3.16 -14.51
C PRO A 146 -11.47 -4.30 -14.82
N ASN A 147 -12.46 -4.57 -13.93
CA ASN A 147 -13.46 -5.63 -14.11
C ASN A 147 -14.71 -5.19 -14.86
N GLU A 148 -14.94 -3.90 -15.03
CA GLU A 148 -16.23 -3.36 -15.53
C GLU A 148 -16.10 -2.75 -16.92
N ASN A 149 -15.02 -2.02 -17.16
CA ASN A 149 -14.82 -1.32 -18.43
C ASN A 149 -13.33 -1.11 -18.73
N ASN A 150 -13.02 -0.72 -19.96
CA ASN A 150 -11.66 -0.39 -20.40
C ASN A 150 -11.33 1.11 -20.21
N GLU A 151 -12.07 1.81 -19.34
CA GLU A 151 -11.79 3.22 -19.07
C GLU A 151 -10.48 3.35 -18.29
N THR A 152 -9.57 4.17 -18.81
CA THR A 152 -8.29 4.45 -18.15
C THR A 152 -8.27 5.85 -17.58
N ILE A 153 -7.57 6.00 -16.46
CA ILE A 153 -7.23 7.29 -15.87
C ILE A 153 -5.72 7.43 -15.81
N GLU A 154 -5.25 8.66 -15.82
CA GLU A 154 -3.84 8.94 -15.62
C GLU A 154 -3.60 9.30 -14.16
N ILE A 155 -2.69 8.56 -13.52
CA ILE A 155 -2.13 8.86 -12.21
C ILE A 155 -0.63 9.11 -12.37
N THR A 156 0.05 9.53 -11.32
CA THR A 156 1.51 9.61 -11.33
C THR A 156 2.13 8.54 -10.43
N GLN A 157 3.42 8.29 -10.58
CA GLN A 157 4.18 7.41 -9.66
C GLN A 157 3.97 7.81 -8.20
N LYS A 158 3.71 9.10 -7.93
CA LYS A 158 3.51 9.66 -6.60
C LYS A 158 2.32 9.00 -5.88
N GLU A 159 1.20 8.77 -6.56
CA GLU A 159 0.01 8.15 -5.96
C GLU A 159 0.32 6.73 -5.46
N ILE A 160 1.13 5.98 -6.21
CA ILE A 160 1.57 4.65 -5.79
C ILE A 160 2.56 4.75 -4.61
N ILE A 161 3.49 5.69 -4.67
CA ILE A 161 4.43 5.97 -3.57
C ILE A 161 3.68 6.37 -2.30
N ASP A 162 2.71 7.29 -2.40
CA ASP A 162 1.86 7.71 -1.28
C ASP A 162 1.13 6.53 -0.66
N ALA A 163 0.54 5.65 -1.49
CA ALA A 163 -0.14 4.47 -0.99
C ALA A 163 0.82 3.53 -0.23
N ILE A 164 2.01 3.28 -0.74
CA ILE A 164 3.01 2.44 -0.07
C ILE A 164 3.42 3.06 1.27
N VAL A 165 3.77 4.35 1.27
CA VAL A 165 4.18 5.07 2.48
C VAL A 165 3.08 5.06 3.52
N GLU A 166 1.83 5.30 3.12
CA GLU A 166 0.68 5.28 4.03
C GLU A 166 0.50 3.90 4.68
N GLN A 167 0.57 2.81 3.91
CA GLN A 167 0.44 1.47 4.47
C GLN A 167 1.62 1.10 5.39
N ILE A 168 2.83 1.59 5.10
CA ILE A 168 3.97 1.47 6.02
C ILE A 168 3.68 2.24 7.31
N GLU A 169 3.25 3.50 7.25
CA GLU A 169 2.93 4.30 8.43
C GLU A 169 1.86 3.65 9.30
N ILE A 170 0.77 3.17 8.69
CA ILE A 170 -0.30 2.44 9.39
C ILE A 170 0.27 1.19 10.08
N SER A 171 1.17 0.46 9.41
CA SER A 171 1.76 -0.75 9.98
C SER A 171 2.67 -0.48 11.18
N LYS A 172 3.24 0.74 11.27
CA LYS A 172 4.14 1.18 12.35
C LYS A 172 3.42 1.94 13.47
N ASP A 173 2.16 2.29 13.29
CA ASP A 173 1.39 2.96 14.33
C ASP A 173 1.15 1.98 15.49
N ASN A 174 1.78 2.28 16.63
CA ASN A 174 1.72 1.50 17.86
C ASN A 174 0.60 1.93 18.80
N ASN A 175 -0.37 2.73 18.33
CA ASN A 175 -1.52 3.09 19.12
C ASN A 175 -2.36 1.85 19.45
N ASP A 176 -2.05 1.24 20.58
CA ASP A 176 -2.54 -0.04 21.12
C ASP A 176 -4.06 -0.12 21.39
N GLY A 177 -4.85 0.75 20.84
CA GLY A 177 -6.30 0.76 20.97
C GLY A 177 -7.08 0.70 19.67
N LYS A 178 -6.44 0.93 18.53
CA LYS A 178 -7.08 0.86 17.22
C LYS A 178 -6.41 -0.23 16.40
N ASN A 179 -7.17 -1.23 15.99
CA ASN A 179 -6.76 -2.21 14.99
C ASN A 179 -6.58 -1.50 13.64
N SER A 180 -5.48 -0.75 13.48
CA SER A 180 -5.12 -0.19 12.18
C SER A 180 -4.76 -1.35 11.26
N VAL A 181 -5.65 -1.68 10.35
CA VAL A 181 -5.47 -2.75 9.38
C VAL A 181 -4.81 -2.13 8.16
N TYR A 182 -3.50 -2.30 8.03
CA TYR A 182 -2.80 -1.94 6.80
C TYR A 182 -3.14 -2.92 5.68
N ARG A 183 -3.10 -2.42 4.46
CA ARG A 183 -3.38 -3.17 3.23
C ARG A 183 -2.09 -3.48 2.48
N ASP A 184 -2.11 -4.53 1.69
CA ASP A 184 -1.07 -4.81 0.71
C ASP A 184 -1.29 -3.99 -0.57
N ILE A 185 -0.31 -3.98 -1.47
CA ILE A 185 -0.38 -3.19 -2.69
C ILE A 185 -0.04 -4.07 -3.89
N PHE A 186 -0.84 -3.96 -4.94
CA PHE A 186 -0.62 -4.65 -6.20
C PHE A 186 -0.50 -3.66 -7.34
N VAL A 187 0.64 -3.67 -8.03
CA VAL A 187 0.93 -2.74 -9.12
C VAL A 187 1.26 -3.52 -10.40
N THR A 188 0.50 -3.29 -11.45
CA THR A 188 0.98 -3.58 -12.80
C THR A 188 1.39 -2.30 -13.48
N ALA A 189 2.58 -2.28 -14.04
CA ALA A 189 3.09 -1.14 -14.78
C ALA A 189 4.03 -1.62 -15.89
N PRO A 190 3.98 -1.03 -17.09
CA PRO A 190 4.81 -1.44 -18.21
C PRO A 190 6.31 -1.31 -17.88
N THR A 191 7.13 -2.01 -18.66
CA THR A 191 8.59 -1.81 -18.60
C THR A 191 8.92 -0.36 -18.92
N GLY A 192 9.82 0.27 -18.17
CA GLY A 192 10.17 1.69 -18.33
C GLY A 192 9.28 2.67 -17.57
N ALA A 193 8.18 2.24 -16.95
CA ALA A 193 7.35 3.08 -16.08
C ALA A 193 8.07 3.55 -14.79
N GLY A 194 9.30 3.07 -14.54
CA GLY A 194 10.08 3.42 -13.36
C GLY A 194 9.57 2.72 -12.08
N LYS A 195 9.21 1.44 -12.17
CA LYS A 195 8.79 0.62 -11.03
C LYS A 195 9.75 0.71 -9.84
N SER A 196 11.07 0.69 -10.09
CA SER A 196 12.07 0.76 -9.04
C SER A 196 11.96 2.03 -8.19
N VAL A 197 11.71 3.18 -8.80
CA VAL A 197 11.53 4.46 -8.08
C VAL A 197 10.33 4.38 -7.14
N MET A 198 9.24 3.70 -7.55
CA MET A 198 8.02 3.61 -6.76
C MET A 198 8.19 2.84 -5.44
N PHE A 199 9.18 1.97 -5.32
CA PHE A 199 9.47 1.29 -4.06
C PHE A 199 10.78 1.76 -3.39
N GLN A 200 11.74 2.30 -4.13
CA GLN A 200 12.99 2.83 -3.56
C GLN A 200 12.74 4.07 -2.72
N ILE A 201 11.90 5.02 -3.20
CA ILE A 201 11.55 6.21 -2.42
C ILE A 201 10.85 5.85 -1.10
N PRO A 202 9.78 5.03 -1.07
CA PRO A 202 9.19 4.54 0.18
C PRO A 202 10.17 3.82 1.11
N ALA A 203 11.11 3.06 0.55
CA ALA A 203 12.12 2.35 1.33
C ALA A 203 13.04 3.32 2.07
N VAL A 204 13.56 4.33 1.38
CA VAL A 204 14.41 5.36 1.98
C VAL A 204 13.62 6.21 2.98
N TYR A 205 12.38 6.60 2.64
CA TYR A 205 11.48 7.28 3.56
C TYR A 205 11.29 6.51 4.87
N ALA A 206 11.02 5.21 4.77
CA ALA A 206 10.80 4.36 5.93
C ALA A 206 12.07 4.16 6.77
N ALA A 207 13.21 4.06 6.12
CA ALA A 207 14.51 3.99 6.82
C ALA A 207 14.79 5.29 7.58
N ASN A 208 14.59 6.45 6.96
CA ASN A 208 14.79 7.76 7.60
C ASN A 208 13.85 7.97 8.79
N LYS A 209 12.57 7.57 8.64
CA LYS A 209 11.55 7.85 9.65
C LYS A 209 11.50 6.84 10.78
N PHE A 210 11.71 5.57 10.49
CA PHE A 210 11.50 4.46 11.43
C PHE A 210 12.76 3.63 11.70
N GLY A 211 13.88 3.89 11.01
CA GLY A 211 15.08 3.05 11.08
C GLY A 211 14.83 1.63 10.56
N SER A 212 13.79 1.40 9.77
CA SER A 212 13.36 0.07 9.34
C SER A 212 13.99 -0.34 8.00
N LEU A 213 14.06 -1.65 7.75
CA LEU A 213 14.63 -2.25 6.56
C LEU A 213 13.53 -2.59 5.55
N THR A 214 13.69 -2.23 4.28
CA THR A 214 12.86 -2.74 3.19
C THR A 214 13.53 -3.94 2.54
N ILE A 215 12.80 -5.04 2.37
CA ILE A 215 13.25 -6.25 1.69
C ILE A 215 12.63 -6.28 0.30
N VAL A 216 13.46 -6.40 -0.73
CA VAL A 216 13.04 -6.53 -2.12
C VAL A 216 13.36 -7.94 -2.61
N ILE A 217 12.32 -8.69 -2.95
CA ILE A 217 12.46 -10.03 -3.52
C ILE A 217 12.46 -9.92 -5.04
N SER A 218 13.54 -10.36 -5.66
CA SER A 218 13.68 -10.37 -7.13
C SER A 218 14.10 -11.74 -7.62
N PRO A 219 13.55 -12.20 -8.77
CA PRO A 219 13.81 -13.55 -9.31
C PRO A 219 15.17 -13.69 -9.98
N LEU A 220 15.75 -12.61 -10.43
CA LEU A 220 16.93 -12.62 -11.28
C LEU A 220 18.11 -11.94 -10.58
N VAL A 221 19.18 -12.71 -10.40
CA VAL A 221 20.43 -12.23 -9.76
C VAL A 221 20.99 -11.02 -10.52
N GLU A 222 20.97 -11.06 -11.85
CA GLU A 222 21.43 -9.94 -12.68
C GLU A 222 20.64 -8.67 -12.44
N LEU A 223 19.31 -8.75 -12.36
CA LEU A 223 18.48 -7.58 -12.03
C LEU A 223 18.78 -7.02 -10.65
N MET A 224 19.03 -7.88 -9.65
CA MET A 224 19.43 -7.43 -8.31
C MET A 224 20.78 -6.71 -8.36
N ASN A 225 21.74 -7.24 -9.14
CA ASN A 225 23.04 -6.63 -9.33
C ASN A 225 22.89 -5.24 -9.93
N ASP A 226 22.17 -5.15 -11.06
CA ASP A 226 21.91 -3.88 -11.75
C ASP A 226 21.22 -2.85 -10.84
N GLN A 227 20.26 -3.28 -10.01
CA GLN A 227 19.54 -2.38 -9.10
C GLN A 227 20.48 -1.80 -8.04
N VAL A 228 21.32 -2.63 -7.42
CA VAL A 228 22.26 -2.20 -6.38
C VAL A 228 23.37 -1.34 -7.00
N GLU A 229 23.98 -1.77 -8.10
CA GLU A 229 25.02 -1.03 -8.80
C GLU A 229 24.54 0.34 -9.28
N ASN A 230 23.34 0.42 -9.85
CA ASN A 230 22.72 1.70 -10.24
C ASN A 230 22.52 2.65 -9.04
N LEU A 231 22.19 2.13 -7.86
CA LEU A 231 22.06 2.93 -6.65
C LEU A 231 23.43 3.42 -6.17
N GLU A 232 24.43 2.55 -6.17
CA GLU A 232 25.82 2.87 -5.80
C GLU A 232 26.43 3.92 -6.74
N GLU A 233 26.26 3.77 -8.06
CA GLU A 233 26.72 4.73 -9.06
C GLU A 233 26.10 6.12 -8.89
N ARG A 234 24.88 6.18 -8.35
CA ARG A 234 24.20 7.43 -8.01
C ARG A 234 24.59 8.00 -6.64
N GLY A 235 25.44 7.30 -5.89
CA GLY A 235 25.90 7.70 -4.56
C GLY A 235 25.05 7.19 -3.41
N TYR A 236 24.07 6.31 -3.65
CA TYR A 236 23.31 5.66 -2.59
C TYR A 236 23.94 4.33 -2.18
N HIS A 237 24.72 4.33 -1.11
CA HIS A 237 25.49 3.18 -0.65
C HIS A 237 24.81 2.36 0.46
N LYS A 238 23.51 2.56 0.68
CA LYS A 238 22.74 1.85 1.71
C LYS A 238 21.83 0.77 1.13
N ALA A 239 22.16 0.28 -0.05
CA ALA A 239 21.52 -0.88 -0.66
C ALA A 239 22.51 -2.06 -0.67
N ALA A 240 22.00 -3.27 -0.45
CA ALA A 240 22.80 -4.48 -0.55
C ALA A 240 21.99 -5.61 -1.19
N ARG A 241 22.70 -6.65 -1.65
CA ARG A 241 22.09 -7.87 -2.18
C ARG A 241 22.64 -9.11 -1.52
N ILE A 242 21.79 -10.10 -1.31
CA ILE A 242 22.18 -11.46 -0.89
C ILE A 242 21.51 -12.44 -1.85
N ASN A 243 22.31 -13.18 -2.60
CA ASN A 243 21.89 -14.20 -3.55
C ASN A 243 22.70 -15.51 -3.32
N SER A 244 22.47 -16.52 -4.15
CA SER A 244 23.18 -17.80 -4.08
C SER A 244 24.68 -17.70 -4.30
N ASP A 245 25.15 -16.67 -5.00
CA ASP A 245 26.53 -16.55 -5.48
C ASP A 245 27.43 -15.77 -4.53
N ILE A 246 26.83 -15.15 -3.50
CA ILE A 246 27.60 -14.39 -2.51
C ILE A 246 28.45 -15.32 -1.63
N ASN A 247 29.69 -14.97 -1.44
CA ASN A 247 30.53 -15.76 -0.53
C ASN A 247 30.11 -15.56 0.94
N PRO A 248 30.37 -16.55 1.82
CA PRO A 248 29.94 -16.48 3.23
C PRO A 248 30.50 -15.30 4.02
N PHE A 249 31.67 -14.81 3.64
CA PHE A 249 32.34 -13.70 4.34
C PHE A 249 31.66 -12.38 4.04
N ASP A 250 31.46 -12.07 2.75
CA ASP A 250 30.76 -10.85 2.30
C ASP A 250 29.32 -10.81 2.82
N LYS A 251 28.67 -11.97 2.84
CA LYS A 251 27.36 -12.12 3.44
C LYS A 251 27.33 -11.73 4.92
N GLN A 252 28.28 -12.22 5.71
CA GLN A 252 28.36 -11.86 7.13
C GLN A 252 28.59 -10.35 7.33
N GLU A 253 29.37 -9.74 6.46
CA GLU A 253 29.60 -8.30 6.47
C GLU A 253 28.30 -7.54 6.19
N ILE A 254 27.53 -7.94 5.17
CA ILE A 254 26.23 -7.34 4.85
C ILE A 254 25.28 -7.48 6.05
N LEU A 255 25.18 -8.66 6.67
CA LEU A 255 24.30 -8.87 7.81
C LEU A 255 24.68 -7.98 9.01
N LYS A 256 25.96 -7.75 9.25
CA LYS A 256 26.43 -6.80 10.28
C LYS A 256 26.03 -5.37 9.93
N LYS A 257 26.20 -4.95 8.67
CA LYS A 257 25.78 -3.62 8.19
C LYS A 257 24.28 -3.40 8.32
N ILE A 258 23.48 -4.45 8.09
CA ILE A 258 22.03 -4.40 8.31
C ILE A 258 21.72 -4.15 9.78
N ASP A 259 22.33 -4.92 10.68
CA ASP A 259 22.06 -4.84 12.13
C ASP A 259 22.41 -3.45 12.71
N VAL A 260 23.47 -2.81 12.23
CA VAL A 260 23.89 -1.47 12.67
C VAL A 260 23.18 -0.32 11.90
N GLY A 261 22.30 -0.63 10.95
CA GLY A 261 21.51 0.37 10.23
C GLY A 261 22.22 1.05 9.06
N GLU A 262 23.28 0.46 8.53
CA GLU A 262 24.01 0.96 7.36
C GLU A 262 23.35 0.53 6.03
N ILE A 263 22.41 -0.43 6.04
CA ILE A 263 21.67 -0.89 4.88
C ILE A 263 20.19 -0.61 5.09
N ASP A 264 19.56 0.07 4.16
CA ASP A 264 18.13 0.43 4.19
C ASP A 264 17.29 -0.41 3.22
N ILE A 265 17.91 -0.87 2.12
CA ILE A 265 17.26 -1.69 1.09
C ILE A 265 18.07 -2.97 0.90
N LEU A 266 17.44 -4.11 1.15
CA LEU A 266 18.05 -5.42 0.95
C LEU A 266 17.36 -6.18 -0.18
N TYR A 267 18.08 -6.43 -1.26
CA TYR A 267 17.64 -7.29 -2.35
C TYR A 267 17.97 -8.74 -2.04
N LEU A 268 16.98 -9.62 -2.14
CA LEU A 268 17.10 -11.05 -1.88
C LEU A 268 16.48 -11.86 -3.02
N SER A 269 17.09 -13.00 -3.32
CA SER A 269 16.38 -14.04 -4.06
C SER A 269 15.40 -14.78 -3.12
N PRO A 270 14.32 -15.37 -3.62
CA PRO A 270 13.41 -16.18 -2.80
C PRO A 270 14.12 -17.29 -2.04
N GLU A 271 15.05 -17.97 -2.70
CA GLU A 271 15.85 -19.04 -2.12
C GLU A 271 16.69 -18.53 -0.94
N ALA A 272 17.28 -17.35 -1.08
CA ALA A 272 18.04 -16.72 0.01
C ALA A 272 17.14 -16.36 1.19
N LEU A 273 15.95 -15.82 0.96
CA LEU A 273 14.99 -15.51 2.02
C LEU A 273 14.54 -16.78 2.76
N LEU A 274 14.23 -17.84 2.04
CA LEU A 274 13.71 -19.09 2.62
C LEU A 274 14.80 -19.92 3.33
N SER A 275 16.07 -19.71 2.99
CA SER A 275 17.20 -20.45 3.57
C SER A 275 17.60 -19.98 4.97
N TYR A 276 17.10 -18.83 5.42
CA TYR A 276 17.47 -18.24 6.71
C TYR A 276 16.25 -17.84 7.52
N SER A 277 16.41 -17.82 8.85
CA SER A 277 15.40 -17.18 9.68
C SER A 277 15.45 -15.66 9.44
N ILE A 278 14.29 -15.02 9.45
CA ILE A 278 14.21 -13.58 9.21
C ILE A 278 15.04 -12.79 10.23
N GLU A 279 15.10 -13.26 11.48
CA GLU A 279 15.86 -12.66 12.55
C GLU A 279 17.36 -12.61 12.23
N ASN A 280 17.88 -13.65 11.57
CA ASN A 280 19.27 -13.67 11.15
C ASN A 280 19.57 -12.71 10.01
N ILE A 281 18.54 -12.35 9.23
CA ILE A 281 18.66 -11.40 8.12
C ILE A 281 18.58 -9.97 8.64
N ILE A 282 17.56 -9.65 9.43
CA ILE A 282 17.27 -8.27 9.82
C ILE A 282 17.97 -7.81 11.11
N GLY A 283 18.53 -8.77 11.90
CA GLY A 283 19.12 -8.47 13.21
C GLY A 283 18.10 -7.88 14.17
N THR A 284 18.42 -6.73 14.71
CA THR A 284 17.55 -5.97 15.64
C THR A 284 16.56 -5.05 14.94
N ARG A 285 16.64 -4.92 13.62
CA ARG A 285 15.79 -4.00 12.84
C ARG A 285 14.38 -4.56 12.61
N ASP A 286 13.46 -3.65 12.35
CA ASP A 286 12.10 -3.97 11.91
C ASP A 286 11.99 -3.90 10.38
N ILE A 287 10.99 -4.59 9.83
CA ILE A 287 10.70 -4.60 8.38
C ILE A 287 9.71 -3.50 8.06
N SER A 288 10.03 -2.61 7.14
CA SER A 288 9.09 -1.58 6.64
C SER A 288 8.06 -2.14 5.67
N ALA A 289 8.55 -2.86 4.67
CA ALA A 289 7.76 -3.52 3.63
C ALA A 289 8.53 -4.71 3.04
N ILE A 290 7.80 -5.66 2.47
CA ILE A 290 8.35 -6.65 1.54
C ILE A 290 7.85 -6.30 0.15
N ILE A 291 8.79 -6.00 -0.75
CA ILE A 291 8.53 -5.73 -2.15
C ILE A 291 8.78 -7.03 -2.93
N ILE A 292 7.87 -7.39 -3.82
CA ILE A 292 8.02 -8.55 -4.71
C ILE A 292 8.06 -8.02 -6.14
N ASP A 293 9.25 -7.95 -6.69
CA ASP A 293 9.44 -7.54 -8.08
C ASP A 293 9.24 -8.74 -9.01
N GLU A 294 8.76 -8.47 -10.23
CA GLU A 294 8.36 -9.47 -11.22
C GLU A 294 7.42 -10.54 -10.64
N ALA A 295 6.42 -10.10 -9.89
CA ALA A 295 5.51 -10.96 -9.13
C ALA A 295 4.76 -12.02 -9.96
N HIS A 296 4.69 -11.87 -11.31
CA HIS A 296 4.09 -12.86 -12.20
C HIS A 296 4.75 -14.24 -12.12
N ILE A 297 6.00 -14.31 -11.67
CA ILE A 297 6.74 -15.58 -11.53
C ILE A 297 6.17 -16.47 -10.41
N VAL A 298 5.41 -15.90 -9.48
CA VAL A 298 4.78 -16.66 -8.39
C VAL A 298 3.70 -17.63 -8.89
N THR A 299 3.15 -17.40 -10.08
CA THR A 299 2.09 -18.20 -10.69
C THR A 299 2.62 -19.45 -11.40
N THR A 300 2.06 -19.81 -12.54
CA THR A 300 2.25 -21.03 -13.32
C THR A 300 3.71 -21.44 -13.55
N TRP A 301 4.65 -20.49 -13.62
CA TRP A 301 6.07 -20.77 -13.80
C TRP A 301 6.77 -21.23 -12.51
N GLY A 302 6.23 -20.83 -11.34
CA GLY A 302 6.80 -21.20 -10.03
C GLY A 302 6.66 -22.67 -9.72
N GLN A 303 5.57 -23.30 -10.12
CA GLN A 303 5.29 -24.71 -9.77
C GLN A 303 6.26 -25.71 -10.40
N GLY A 304 6.75 -25.45 -11.59
CA GLY A 304 7.66 -26.36 -12.31
C GLY A 304 9.14 -25.94 -12.32
N PHE A 305 9.43 -24.66 -12.20
CA PHE A 305 10.77 -24.12 -12.42
C PHE A 305 11.43 -23.52 -11.17
N ARG A 306 10.63 -22.92 -10.24
CA ARG A 306 11.13 -22.33 -8.99
C ARG A 306 10.18 -22.55 -7.84
N PRO A 307 10.23 -23.70 -7.17
CA PRO A 307 9.33 -24.04 -6.06
C PRO A 307 9.41 -23.06 -4.88
N ASP A 308 10.54 -22.36 -4.73
CA ASP A 308 10.75 -21.38 -3.66
C ASP A 308 9.77 -20.20 -3.75
N TYR A 309 9.38 -19.78 -4.96
CA TYR A 309 8.35 -18.76 -5.15
C TYR A 309 6.98 -19.20 -4.62
N TRP A 310 6.66 -20.47 -4.75
CA TRP A 310 5.40 -21.01 -4.25
C TRP A 310 5.31 -20.99 -2.72
N TYR A 311 6.45 -21.22 -2.04
CA TYR A 311 6.53 -21.14 -0.59
C TYR A 311 6.64 -19.72 -0.04
N LEU A 312 6.96 -18.74 -0.87
CA LEU A 312 7.19 -17.35 -0.48
C LEU A 312 5.96 -16.76 0.25
N GLY A 313 4.76 -16.92 -0.31
CA GLY A 313 3.52 -16.44 0.31
C GLY A 313 3.29 -17.06 1.69
N THR A 314 3.47 -18.36 1.82
CA THR A 314 3.35 -19.07 3.11
C THR A 314 4.37 -18.58 4.13
N TYR A 315 5.60 -18.31 3.70
CA TYR A 315 6.65 -17.77 4.57
C TYR A 315 6.31 -16.38 5.07
N ILE A 316 5.91 -15.47 4.17
CA ILE A 316 5.51 -14.10 4.50
C ILE A 316 4.31 -14.11 5.45
N GLU A 317 3.30 -14.94 5.19
CA GLU A 317 2.13 -15.05 6.06
C GLU A 317 2.52 -15.54 7.47
N ARG A 318 3.47 -16.47 7.61
CA ARG A 318 3.99 -16.88 8.92
C ARG A 318 4.64 -15.74 9.69
N LEU A 319 5.35 -14.86 9.02
CA LEU A 319 5.96 -13.68 9.66
C LEU A 319 4.89 -12.71 10.19
N ARG A 320 3.79 -12.56 9.47
CA ARG A 320 2.71 -11.61 9.77
C ARG A 320 1.61 -12.19 10.65
N ARG A 321 1.58 -13.51 10.85
CA ARG A 321 0.48 -14.19 11.52
C ARG A 321 0.45 -13.89 13.00
N ALA A 322 -0.74 -13.47 13.49
CA ALA A 322 -1.04 -13.43 14.91
C ALA A 322 -1.23 -14.84 15.48
N ARG A 323 -0.93 -15.03 16.75
CA ARG A 323 -1.15 -16.30 17.45
C ARG A 323 -2.56 -16.35 18.04
N TYR A 324 -3.08 -17.57 18.20
CA TYR A 324 -4.31 -17.78 18.96
C TYR A 324 -3.98 -17.88 20.46
N LYS A 325 -4.72 -17.12 21.28
CA LYS A 325 -4.65 -17.18 22.72
C LYS A 325 -6.06 -17.36 23.28
N GLY A 326 -6.27 -18.44 24.04
CA GLY A 326 -7.59 -18.72 24.63
C GLY A 326 -8.73 -18.90 23.61
N GLY A 327 -8.43 -19.43 22.42
CA GLY A 327 -9.42 -19.64 21.35
C GLY A 327 -9.77 -18.39 20.54
N ARG A 328 -9.15 -17.23 20.83
CA ARG A 328 -9.31 -15.97 20.08
C ARG A 328 -8.01 -15.59 19.40
N LEU A 329 -8.13 -14.91 18.25
CA LEU A 329 -6.98 -14.37 17.53
C LEU A 329 -6.40 -13.17 18.31
N ASP A 330 -5.15 -13.34 18.77
CA ASP A 330 -4.42 -12.27 19.47
C ASP A 330 -3.60 -11.45 18.44
N LEU A 331 -4.16 -10.36 17.97
CA LEU A 331 -3.49 -9.48 17.00
C LEU A 331 -2.24 -8.79 17.58
N THR A 332 -2.15 -8.68 18.90
CA THR A 332 -0.98 -8.09 19.57
C THR A 332 0.23 -9.03 19.53
N SER A 333 0.01 -10.32 19.26
CA SER A 333 1.07 -11.32 19.15
C SER A 333 1.72 -11.39 17.76
N ARG A 334 1.35 -10.53 16.81
CA ARG A 334 2.01 -10.43 15.50
C ARG A 334 3.47 -10.08 15.69
N LYS A 335 4.34 -10.91 15.13
CA LYS A 335 5.77 -10.71 15.26
C LYS A 335 6.26 -9.53 14.43
N TYR A 336 5.72 -9.42 13.22
CA TYR A 336 6.06 -8.35 12.29
C TYR A 336 4.80 -7.75 11.66
N LYS A 337 4.81 -6.41 11.49
CA LYS A 337 3.74 -5.67 10.84
C LYS A 337 4.35 -4.91 9.66
N PHE A 338 4.02 -5.30 8.46
CA PHE A 338 4.50 -4.66 7.22
C PHE A 338 3.56 -4.95 6.06
N PRO A 339 3.36 -4.02 5.11
CA PRO A 339 2.67 -4.30 3.85
C PRO A 339 3.56 -5.13 2.91
N VAL A 340 2.91 -5.92 2.05
CA VAL A 340 3.52 -6.56 0.88
C VAL A 340 3.12 -5.77 -0.35
N CYS A 341 4.11 -5.37 -1.14
CA CYS A 341 3.88 -4.61 -2.36
C CYS A 341 4.41 -5.41 -3.55
N THR A 342 3.54 -5.75 -4.49
CA THR A 342 3.90 -6.52 -5.68
C THR A 342 3.99 -5.63 -6.89
N PHE A 343 5.01 -5.85 -7.70
CA PHE A 343 5.23 -5.17 -8.97
C PHE A 343 5.40 -6.18 -10.09
N THR A 344 4.70 -5.96 -11.19
CA THR A 344 4.85 -6.78 -12.40
C THR A 344 4.51 -5.98 -13.66
N ALA A 345 5.04 -6.41 -14.80
CA ALA A 345 4.69 -5.82 -16.08
C ALA A 345 3.57 -6.62 -16.81
N THR A 346 3.25 -7.82 -16.36
CA THR A 346 2.53 -8.82 -17.18
C THR A 346 1.42 -9.55 -16.42
N ALA A 347 0.63 -8.89 -15.57
CA ALA A 347 -0.54 -9.52 -14.99
C ALA A 347 -1.83 -9.01 -15.67
N VAL A 348 -2.64 -9.95 -16.15
CA VAL A 348 -3.97 -9.67 -16.70
C VAL A 348 -4.99 -9.79 -15.59
N MET A 349 -5.94 -8.88 -15.53
CA MET A 349 -7.04 -8.91 -14.59
C MET A 349 -8.33 -9.37 -15.28
N GLY A 350 -9.05 -10.27 -14.63
CA GLY A 350 -10.32 -10.81 -15.12
C GLY A 350 -10.21 -11.95 -16.14
N GLY A 351 -11.32 -12.62 -16.37
CA GLY A 351 -11.39 -13.76 -17.28
C GLY A 351 -11.07 -15.10 -16.62
N LYS A 352 -10.75 -16.10 -17.43
CA LYS A 352 -10.44 -17.46 -16.95
C LYS A 352 -9.05 -17.56 -16.32
N ASP A 353 -8.14 -16.68 -16.74
CA ASP A 353 -6.73 -16.65 -16.33
C ASP A 353 -6.44 -15.30 -15.66
N ASP A 354 -7.11 -15.01 -14.53
CA ASP A 354 -6.90 -13.79 -13.75
C ASP A 354 -5.57 -13.86 -12.97
N GLY A 355 -4.50 -13.40 -13.60
CA GLY A 355 -3.16 -13.39 -13.01
C GLY A 355 -3.05 -12.50 -11.77
N VAL A 356 -3.86 -11.45 -11.66
CA VAL A 356 -3.89 -10.59 -10.47
C VAL A 356 -4.46 -11.34 -9.27
N LEU A 357 -5.55 -12.07 -9.48
CA LEU A 357 -6.17 -12.90 -8.46
C LEU A 357 -5.24 -14.05 -8.06
N GLU A 358 -4.65 -14.74 -9.03
CA GLU A 358 -3.74 -15.87 -8.80
C GLU A 358 -2.51 -15.45 -7.98
N ILE A 359 -1.86 -14.35 -8.36
CA ILE A 359 -0.72 -13.79 -7.61
C ILE A 359 -1.14 -13.39 -6.20
N SER A 360 -2.28 -12.70 -6.07
CA SER A 360 -2.77 -12.24 -4.78
C SER A 360 -3.06 -13.39 -3.83
N GLN A 361 -3.65 -14.49 -4.33
CA GLN A 361 -3.92 -15.69 -3.55
C GLN A 361 -2.63 -16.43 -3.19
N SER A 362 -1.71 -16.60 -4.12
CA SER A 362 -0.43 -17.29 -3.91
C SER A 362 0.45 -16.59 -2.88
N LEU A 363 0.39 -15.28 -2.82
CA LEU A 363 1.15 -14.45 -1.87
C LEU A 363 0.37 -14.11 -0.59
N PHE A 364 -0.86 -14.55 -0.45
CA PHE A 364 -1.75 -14.22 0.68
C PHE A 364 -1.85 -12.71 0.91
N LEU A 365 -2.03 -11.94 -0.19
CA LEU A 365 -2.17 -10.48 -0.08
C LEU A 365 -3.44 -10.12 0.68
N ARG A 366 -3.32 -9.16 1.58
CA ARG A 366 -4.39 -8.72 2.47
C ARG A 366 -5.10 -7.50 1.90
N ASN A 367 -6.27 -7.72 1.31
CA ASN A 367 -7.12 -6.68 0.73
C ASN A 367 -6.29 -5.63 -0.06
N PRO A 368 -5.58 -6.03 -1.13
CA PRO A 368 -4.60 -5.16 -1.76
C PRO A 368 -5.24 -3.94 -2.41
N ILE A 369 -4.59 -2.79 -2.28
CA ILE A 369 -4.84 -1.63 -3.14
C ILE A 369 -4.26 -1.96 -4.50
N THR A 370 -5.08 -1.94 -5.54
CA THR A 370 -4.72 -2.46 -6.86
C THR A 370 -4.60 -1.34 -7.88
N TYR A 371 -3.44 -1.22 -8.51
CA TYR A 371 -3.16 -0.32 -9.61
C TYR A 371 -2.87 -1.16 -10.86
N ILE A 372 -3.83 -1.29 -11.75
CA ILE A 372 -3.69 -2.08 -12.98
C ILE A 372 -3.35 -1.15 -14.13
N GLY A 373 -2.07 -1.13 -14.51
CA GLY A 373 -1.58 -0.33 -15.62
C GLY A 373 -2.05 -0.86 -16.98
N GLU A 374 -2.22 0.04 -17.93
CA GLU A 374 -2.43 -0.30 -19.33
C GLU A 374 -1.16 -0.96 -19.90
N ILE A 375 -1.28 -2.21 -20.37
CA ILE A 375 -0.14 -2.99 -20.86
C ILE A 375 0.24 -2.61 -22.29
N LYS A 376 -0.64 -1.88 -22.99
CA LYS A 376 -0.41 -1.49 -24.38
C LYS A 376 0.87 -0.67 -24.54
N ARG A 377 1.76 -1.12 -25.41
CA ARG A 377 2.99 -0.42 -25.80
C ARG A 377 2.73 0.39 -27.05
N ASP A 378 2.38 1.67 -26.91
CA ASP A 378 2.15 2.58 -28.05
C ASP A 378 3.47 2.96 -28.77
N ASP A 379 4.62 2.59 -28.20
CA ASP A 379 5.97 2.80 -28.74
C ASP A 379 6.48 1.62 -29.60
N ILE A 380 5.70 0.57 -29.79
CA ILE A 380 6.04 -0.61 -30.59
C ILE A 380 5.02 -0.77 -31.72
N ASP A 381 5.47 -0.55 -32.94
CA ASP A 381 4.72 -0.84 -34.16
C ASP A 381 5.09 -2.25 -34.67
N PHE A 382 4.07 -3.08 -34.93
CA PHE A 382 4.26 -4.40 -35.52
C PHE A 382 4.10 -4.30 -37.04
N ASP A 383 5.19 -4.51 -37.80
CA ASP A 383 5.16 -4.66 -39.25
C ASP A 383 5.11 -6.17 -39.58
N ILE A 384 3.92 -6.66 -39.92
CA ILE A 384 3.73 -8.07 -40.32
C ILE A 384 3.91 -8.16 -41.83
N LYS A 385 5.04 -8.66 -42.26
CA LYS A 385 5.27 -9.03 -43.67
C LYS A 385 4.74 -10.45 -43.91
N ILE A 386 3.66 -10.54 -44.72
CA ILE A 386 3.09 -11.79 -45.18
C ILE A 386 3.87 -12.27 -46.42
#